data_25ce29c59a8f9cc78d6aee164250e0fd
#
_entry.id   25ce29c59a8f9cc78d6aee164250e0fd
#
_cell.length_a   1.000
_cell.length_b   1.000
_cell.length_c   1.000
_cell.angle_alpha   90.00
_cell.angle_beta   90.00
_cell.angle_gamma   90.00
#
_symmetry.space_group_name_H-M   'P 1'
#
loop_
_entity.id
_entity.type
_entity.pdbx_description
1 polymer ?
#
loop_
_entity_poly.entity_id
_entity_poly.type
_entity_poly.pdbx_seq_one_letter_code
_entity_poly.pdbx_strand_id
1 'polypeptide(L)'
;AVYAYGYRSLVEAEPADTYVVLGTAHTGVRRVFSLTRKDFATPLGAVPADQGFIDRLVEEVPGGGGYFEDELSHRAEHSIEFQAVLLRCLIGRDRAVSIVPILCGSLHEYVQTGRSPMEDPEIAGFVKGLKRTLAGRKEKVCVIASVDLAHVGPQFGAPEPVDEARIADTRRKDHKMLKRVLDRDPEGFFQYVQEEGDERNVCGLTPIYTMLHALESREVEMIKYGVAPDPQGTVTFASLLVH
;
A
#
# COMPACT_ATOMS: atom_id res chain seq x y z
N ALA A 1 5.08 -11.74 11.47
CA ALA A 1 4.20 -12.10 11.32
C ALA A 1 2.82 -11.46 11.48
N VAL A 2 2.66 -10.13 11.49
CA VAL A 2 1.33 -9.49 11.55
C VAL A 2 0.55 -9.70 10.25
N TYR A 3 1.17 -9.59 9.09
CA TYR A 3 0.50 -9.85 7.80
C TYR A 3 -0.05 -11.29 7.68
N ALA A 4 0.45 -12.24 8.46
CA ALA A 4 -0.11 -13.59 8.50
C ALA A 4 -1.58 -13.61 8.98
N TYR A 5 -1.99 -12.65 9.78
CA TYR A 5 -3.38 -12.51 10.21
C TYR A 5 -4.28 -12.04 9.06
N GLY A 6 -3.85 -11.06 8.27
CA GLY A 6 -4.57 -10.62 7.07
C GLY A 6 -4.65 -11.73 6.02
N TYR A 7 -3.55 -12.45 5.79
CA TYR A 7 -3.54 -13.58 4.87
C TYR A 7 -4.40 -14.75 5.34
N ARG A 8 -4.50 -14.98 6.66
CA ARG A 8 -5.44 -15.95 7.19
C ARG A 8 -6.88 -15.59 6.81
N SER A 9 -7.28 -14.35 7.07
CA SER A 9 -8.61 -13.87 6.68
C SER A 9 -8.84 -13.97 5.17
N LEU A 10 -7.81 -13.66 4.37
CA LEU A 10 -7.88 -13.77 2.92
C LEU A 10 -8.06 -15.22 2.43
N VAL A 11 -7.42 -16.19 3.10
CA VAL A 11 -7.57 -17.63 2.79
C VAL A 11 -8.94 -18.16 3.22
N GLU A 12 -9.47 -17.66 4.33
CA GLU A 12 -10.80 -18.05 4.85
C GLU A 12 -11.94 -17.38 4.05
N ALA A 13 -11.68 -16.28 3.35
CA ALA A 13 -12.63 -15.60 2.48
C ALA A 13 -12.79 -16.30 1.12
N GLU A 14 -13.83 -15.93 0.39
CA GLU A 14 -13.95 -16.34 -1.01
C GLU A 14 -12.83 -15.69 -1.85
N PRO A 15 -11.98 -16.50 -2.53
CA PRO A 15 -10.80 -15.97 -3.21
C PRO A 15 -11.17 -15.01 -4.34
N ALA A 16 -10.36 -13.96 -4.52
CA ALA A 16 -10.44 -13.08 -5.67
C ALA A 16 -9.77 -13.69 -6.90
N ASP A 17 -10.16 -13.22 -8.08
CA ASP A 17 -9.54 -13.61 -9.35
C ASP A 17 -8.27 -12.79 -9.61
N THR A 18 -8.28 -11.53 -9.19
CA THR A 18 -7.17 -10.58 -9.35
C THR A 18 -6.88 -9.85 -8.03
N TYR A 19 -5.60 -9.66 -7.72
CA TYR A 19 -5.13 -8.93 -6.55
C TYR A 19 -4.39 -7.66 -7.00
N VAL A 20 -4.98 -6.49 -6.75
CA VAL A 20 -4.31 -5.20 -6.93
C VAL A 20 -3.40 -4.97 -5.73
N VAL A 21 -2.09 -4.91 -5.96
CA VAL A 21 -1.08 -4.74 -4.90
C VAL A 21 -0.50 -3.35 -4.99
N LEU A 22 -0.84 -2.52 -4.01
CA LEU A 22 -0.27 -1.19 -3.83
C LEU A 22 0.95 -1.31 -2.92
N GLY A 23 2.15 -1.18 -3.47
CA GLY A 23 3.40 -1.27 -2.73
C GLY A 23 4.11 0.09 -2.64
N THR A 24 4.97 0.27 -1.63
CA THR A 24 5.80 1.46 -1.50
C THR A 24 6.99 1.39 -2.46
N ALA A 25 7.27 2.48 -3.18
CA ALA A 25 8.47 2.64 -4.02
C ALA A 25 9.62 3.21 -3.21
N HIS A 26 10.47 2.37 -2.63
CA HIS A 26 11.61 2.79 -1.79
C HIS A 26 12.75 3.43 -2.60
N THR A 27 12.91 3.04 -3.86
CA THR A 27 13.96 3.59 -4.74
C THR A 27 13.57 4.89 -5.44
N GLY A 28 12.36 5.39 -5.17
CA GLY A 28 11.78 6.54 -5.84
C GLY A 28 11.28 6.21 -7.24
N VAL A 29 10.31 6.97 -7.69
CA VAL A 29 9.71 6.93 -9.02
C VAL A 29 9.45 8.37 -9.47
N ARG A 30 9.43 8.61 -10.79
CA ARG A 30 9.22 9.97 -11.35
C ARG A 30 7.81 10.47 -11.12
N ARG A 31 6.83 9.57 -11.30
CA ARG A 31 5.43 9.80 -11.00
C ARG A 31 5.08 9.19 -9.66
N VAL A 32 4.03 9.67 -9.01
CA VAL A 32 3.57 9.08 -7.74
C VAL A 32 3.15 7.61 -7.90
N PHE A 33 2.77 7.20 -9.10
CA PHE A 33 2.41 5.81 -9.38
C PHE A 33 3.25 5.23 -10.51
N SER A 34 3.66 3.97 -10.37
CA SER A 34 4.32 3.20 -11.43
C SER A 34 3.65 1.85 -11.60
N LEU A 35 3.45 1.47 -12.85
CA LEU A 35 2.84 0.20 -13.27
C LEU A 35 3.89 -0.71 -13.92
N THR A 36 3.65 -2.02 -13.88
CA THR A 36 4.39 -2.98 -14.70
C THR A 36 3.45 -4.01 -15.30
N ARG A 37 3.81 -4.46 -16.50
CA ARG A 37 3.17 -5.59 -17.19
C ARG A 37 3.89 -6.91 -16.98
N LYS A 38 4.99 -6.89 -16.20
CA LYS A 38 5.84 -8.06 -15.98
C LYS A 38 5.24 -8.98 -14.94
N ASP A 39 5.37 -10.26 -15.21
CA ASP A 39 5.04 -11.30 -14.24
C ASP A 39 6.09 -11.33 -13.12
N PHE A 40 5.66 -11.75 -11.94
CA PHE A 40 6.55 -11.92 -10.79
C PHE A 40 6.98 -13.38 -10.67
N ALA A 41 8.25 -13.64 -10.89
CA ALA A 41 8.83 -14.96 -10.67
C ALA A 41 8.98 -15.21 -9.17
N THR A 42 8.48 -16.34 -8.68
CA THR A 42 8.63 -16.76 -7.29
C THR A 42 9.23 -18.18 -7.23
N PRO A 43 9.80 -18.59 -6.10
CA PRO A 43 10.26 -19.98 -5.92
C PRO A 43 9.16 -21.02 -6.10
N LEU A 44 7.88 -20.62 -6.05
CA LEU A 44 6.70 -21.47 -6.16
C LEU A 44 6.02 -21.38 -7.54
N GLY A 45 6.65 -20.74 -8.50
CA GLY A 45 6.14 -20.47 -9.84
C GLY A 45 5.81 -19.00 -10.06
N ALA A 46 5.56 -18.62 -11.31
CA ALA A 46 5.24 -17.24 -11.67
C ALA A 46 3.83 -16.85 -11.20
N VAL A 47 3.69 -15.57 -10.86
CA VAL A 47 2.41 -14.90 -10.65
C VAL A 47 2.24 -13.91 -11.80
N PRO A 48 1.29 -14.16 -12.73
CA PRO A 48 1.11 -13.31 -13.89
C PRO A 48 0.51 -11.95 -13.53
N ALA A 49 0.88 -10.93 -14.29
CA ALA A 49 0.22 -9.63 -14.25
C ALA A 49 -1.10 -9.70 -15.02
N ASP A 50 -2.20 -9.17 -14.44
CA ASP A 50 -3.50 -9.08 -15.10
C ASP A 50 -3.49 -8.00 -16.18
N GLN A 51 -3.13 -8.40 -17.42
CA GLN A 51 -3.03 -7.48 -18.56
C GLN A 51 -4.36 -6.78 -18.84
N GLY A 52 -5.48 -7.49 -18.71
CA GLY A 52 -6.81 -6.92 -18.98
C GLY A 52 -7.22 -5.86 -17.97
N PHE A 53 -6.82 -6.01 -16.71
CA PHE A 53 -7.01 -4.96 -15.70
C PHE A 53 -6.08 -3.77 -15.99
N ILE A 54 -4.81 -4.03 -16.26
CA ILE A 54 -3.81 -2.98 -16.52
C ILE A 54 -4.21 -2.16 -17.76
N ASP A 55 -4.67 -2.79 -18.84
CA ASP A 55 -5.12 -2.10 -20.05
C ASP A 55 -6.26 -1.13 -19.74
N ARG A 56 -7.28 -1.59 -19.02
CA ARG A 56 -8.40 -0.72 -18.62
C ARG A 56 -7.94 0.41 -17.70
N LEU A 57 -7.08 0.12 -16.73
CA LEU A 57 -6.55 1.15 -15.84
C LEU A 57 -5.82 2.23 -16.63
N VAL A 58 -4.98 1.83 -17.59
CA VAL A 58 -4.26 2.74 -18.49
C VAL A 58 -5.20 3.62 -19.34
N GLU A 59 -6.32 3.09 -19.77
CA GLU A 59 -7.35 3.85 -20.49
C GLU A 59 -8.08 4.87 -19.59
N GLU A 60 -8.24 4.53 -18.30
CA GLU A 60 -8.97 5.34 -17.33
C GLU A 60 -8.14 6.43 -16.65
N VAL A 61 -6.80 6.34 -16.70
CA VAL A 61 -5.91 7.29 -16.02
C VAL A 61 -5.31 8.33 -16.96
N PRO A 62 -5.11 9.58 -16.52
CA PRO A 62 -4.48 10.62 -17.35
C PRO A 62 -3.04 10.22 -17.72
N GLY A 63 -2.68 10.37 -19.01
CA GLY A 63 -1.31 10.08 -19.46
C GLY A 63 -0.92 8.62 -19.49
N GLY A 64 -1.87 7.73 -19.35
CA GLY A 64 -1.86 6.26 -19.50
C GLY A 64 -0.50 5.56 -19.53
N GLY A 65 0.14 5.53 -20.71
CA GLY A 65 1.43 4.87 -20.94
C GLY A 65 2.61 5.42 -20.13
N GLY A 66 2.55 6.66 -19.63
CA GLY A 66 3.61 7.27 -18.82
C GLY A 66 3.84 6.59 -17.47
N TYR A 67 2.88 5.82 -16.97
CA TYR A 67 3.04 5.07 -15.72
C TYR A 67 3.98 3.84 -15.84
N PHE A 68 4.48 3.52 -17.04
CA PHE A 68 5.49 2.47 -17.25
C PHE A 68 6.92 3.02 -17.37
N GLU A 69 7.13 4.33 -17.27
CA GLU A 69 8.46 4.93 -17.40
C GLU A 69 9.45 4.43 -16.34
N ASP A 70 8.93 4.10 -15.15
CA ASP A 70 9.71 3.55 -14.03
C ASP A 70 9.44 2.04 -13.82
N GLU A 71 9.02 1.31 -14.87
CA GLU A 71 8.70 -0.14 -14.77
C GLU A 71 9.84 -0.95 -14.15
N LEU A 72 11.10 -0.58 -14.42
CA LEU A 72 12.27 -1.28 -13.88
C LEU A 72 12.42 -1.16 -12.35
N SER A 73 11.81 -0.16 -11.72
CA SER A 73 11.81 -0.02 -10.26
C SER A 73 11.14 -1.20 -9.57
N HIS A 74 10.16 -1.84 -10.23
CA HIS A 74 9.50 -3.05 -9.71
C HIS A 74 10.44 -4.23 -9.53
N ARG A 75 11.57 -4.28 -10.27
CA ARG A 75 12.52 -5.40 -10.21
C ARG A 75 13.27 -5.49 -8.89
N ALA A 76 13.55 -4.34 -8.27
CA ALA A 76 14.34 -4.25 -7.05
C ALA A 76 13.47 -3.98 -5.80
N GLU A 77 12.14 -3.95 -5.98
CA GLU A 77 11.21 -3.55 -4.93
C GLU A 77 10.56 -4.76 -4.26
N HIS A 78 10.79 -4.89 -2.95
CA HIS A 78 10.31 -6.03 -2.16
C HIS A 78 8.86 -5.89 -1.69
N SER A 79 8.30 -4.68 -1.68
CA SER A 79 6.94 -4.42 -1.18
C SER A 79 5.86 -5.21 -1.93
N ILE A 80 6.04 -5.44 -3.24
CA ILE A 80 5.15 -6.27 -4.06
C ILE A 80 5.63 -7.72 -4.14
N GLU A 81 6.95 -7.94 -4.21
CA GLU A 81 7.53 -9.27 -4.36
C GLU A 81 7.07 -10.24 -3.25
N PHE A 82 7.12 -9.79 -1.99
CA PHE A 82 6.67 -10.63 -0.87
C PHE A 82 5.19 -10.98 -0.98
N GLN A 83 4.35 -10.08 -1.46
CA GLN A 83 2.93 -10.37 -1.67
C GLN A 83 2.73 -11.38 -2.79
N ALA A 84 3.48 -11.28 -3.88
CA ALA A 84 3.45 -12.27 -4.96
C ALA A 84 3.80 -13.68 -4.46
N VAL A 85 4.85 -13.80 -3.63
CA VAL A 85 5.23 -15.09 -3.00
C VAL A 85 4.12 -15.62 -2.10
N LEU A 86 3.54 -14.77 -1.23
CA LEU A 86 2.48 -15.18 -0.30
C LEU A 86 1.19 -15.56 -1.02
N LEU A 87 0.78 -14.79 -2.01
CA LEU A 87 -0.39 -15.11 -2.84
C LEU A 87 -0.20 -16.44 -3.57
N ARG A 88 0.98 -16.64 -4.17
CA ARG A 88 1.29 -17.91 -4.84
C ARG A 88 1.30 -19.10 -3.87
N CYS A 89 1.83 -18.90 -2.68
CA CYS A 89 1.92 -19.95 -1.65
C CYS A 89 0.56 -20.33 -1.05
N LEU A 90 -0.26 -19.33 -0.72
CA LEU A 90 -1.44 -19.51 0.13
C LEU A 90 -2.73 -19.61 -0.68
N ILE A 91 -2.82 -18.90 -1.79
CA ILE A 91 -4.03 -18.81 -2.63
C ILE A 91 -3.82 -19.56 -3.95
N GLY A 92 -2.68 -19.34 -4.59
CA GLY A 92 -2.39 -19.84 -5.95
C GLY A 92 -1.92 -21.29 -6.04
N ARG A 93 -1.93 -22.06 -4.94
CA ARG A 93 -1.44 -23.43 -4.95
C ARG A 93 -2.26 -24.30 -5.90
N ASP A 94 -3.59 -24.20 -5.84
CA ASP A 94 -4.54 -25.04 -6.54
C ASP A 94 -5.40 -24.28 -7.56
N ARG A 95 -5.11 -22.98 -7.77
CA ARG A 95 -5.85 -22.11 -8.69
C ARG A 95 -4.95 -21.06 -9.33
N ALA A 96 -5.42 -20.46 -10.43
CA ALA A 96 -4.78 -19.30 -11.02
C ALA A 96 -4.93 -18.08 -10.10
N VAL A 97 -3.84 -17.32 -9.95
CA VAL A 97 -3.78 -16.05 -9.24
C VAL A 97 -3.09 -15.06 -10.16
N SER A 98 -3.68 -13.90 -10.36
CA SER A 98 -3.06 -12.78 -11.08
C SER A 98 -2.96 -11.55 -10.19
N ILE A 99 -1.99 -10.67 -10.48
CA ILE A 99 -1.79 -9.43 -9.74
C ILE A 99 -1.81 -8.21 -10.65
N VAL A 100 -2.14 -7.06 -10.08
CA VAL A 100 -1.92 -5.75 -10.69
C VAL A 100 -0.91 -5.02 -9.81
N PRO A 101 0.38 -5.03 -10.18
CA PRO A 101 1.42 -4.41 -9.37
C PRO A 101 1.43 -2.90 -9.59
N ILE A 102 1.27 -2.14 -8.51
CA ILE A 102 1.29 -0.67 -8.52
C ILE A 102 2.26 -0.21 -7.44
N LEU A 103 3.38 0.38 -7.83
CA LEU A 103 4.26 1.07 -6.90
C LEU A 103 3.75 2.49 -6.65
N CYS A 104 3.76 2.87 -5.39
CA CYS A 104 3.35 4.18 -4.90
C CYS A 104 4.57 4.94 -4.38
N GLY A 105 4.87 6.05 -4.99
CA GLY A 105 5.92 6.99 -4.59
C GLY A 105 5.52 7.82 -3.37
N SER A 106 6.37 8.76 -3.01
CA SER A 106 6.20 9.58 -1.80
C SER A 106 5.21 10.73 -1.99
N LEU A 107 4.41 11.00 -0.96
CA LEU A 107 3.60 12.22 -0.82
C LEU A 107 4.29 13.28 0.06
N HIS A 108 5.60 13.18 0.29
CA HIS A 108 6.34 14.07 1.19
C HIS A 108 6.21 15.56 0.81
N GLU A 109 6.20 15.89 -0.48
CA GLU A 109 5.98 17.27 -0.95
C GLU A 109 4.64 17.82 -0.45
N TYR A 110 3.58 17.01 -0.47
CA TYR A 110 2.25 17.43 0.01
C TYR A 110 2.22 17.56 1.53
N VAL A 111 2.94 16.69 2.25
CA VAL A 111 3.14 16.82 3.70
C VAL A 111 3.80 18.16 4.03
N GLN A 112 4.85 18.53 3.31
CA GLN A 112 5.58 19.79 3.55
C GLN A 112 4.80 21.04 3.16
N THR A 113 4.04 20.99 2.07
CA THR A 113 3.34 22.16 1.53
C THR A 113 1.97 22.40 2.14
N GLY A 114 1.40 21.44 2.85
CA GLY A 114 0.07 21.55 3.42
C GLY A 114 -1.07 21.34 2.43
N ARG A 115 -0.78 20.94 1.19
CA ARG A 115 -1.78 20.71 0.15
C ARG A 115 -2.32 19.28 0.22
N SER A 116 -3.63 19.10 -0.07
CA SER A 116 -4.15 17.74 -0.27
C SER A 116 -3.56 17.13 -1.55
N PRO A 117 -3.10 15.87 -1.51
CA PRO A 117 -2.67 15.18 -2.73
C PRO A 117 -3.77 15.11 -3.80
N MET A 118 -5.05 15.11 -3.40
CA MET A 118 -6.18 15.11 -4.33
C MET A 118 -6.38 16.44 -5.07
N GLU A 119 -5.67 17.51 -4.71
CA GLU A 119 -5.61 18.73 -5.50
C GLU A 119 -4.71 18.59 -6.72
N ASP A 120 -3.82 17.59 -6.74
CA ASP A 120 -2.98 17.29 -7.89
C ASP A 120 -3.80 16.51 -8.94
N PRO A 121 -3.90 17.04 -10.19
CA PRO A 121 -4.69 16.37 -11.24
C PRO A 121 -4.19 14.97 -11.61
N GLU A 122 -2.88 14.71 -11.49
CA GLU A 122 -2.29 13.41 -11.79
C GLU A 122 -2.70 12.38 -10.72
N ILE A 123 -2.52 12.74 -9.44
CA ILE A 123 -2.89 11.85 -8.32
C ILE A 123 -4.39 11.62 -8.31
N ALA A 124 -5.19 12.70 -8.35
CA ALA A 124 -6.64 12.60 -8.39
C ALA A 124 -7.15 11.80 -9.60
N GLY A 125 -6.51 12.00 -10.76
CA GLY A 125 -6.82 11.30 -11.98
C GLY A 125 -6.53 9.81 -11.88
N PHE A 126 -5.37 9.42 -11.33
CA PHE A 126 -5.01 8.01 -11.11
C PHE A 126 -5.98 7.33 -10.15
N VAL A 127 -6.22 7.92 -9.00
CA VAL A 127 -7.13 7.38 -7.97
C VAL A 127 -8.54 7.20 -8.52
N LYS A 128 -9.07 8.20 -9.24
CA LYS A 128 -10.39 8.11 -9.88
C LYS A 128 -10.42 7.04 -10.98
N GLY A 129 -9.35 6.93 -11.77
CA GLY A 129 -9.21 5.88 -12.78
C GLY A 129 -9.20 4.49 -12.16
N LEU A 130 -8.42 4.29 -11.10
CA LEU A 130 -8.39 3.03 -10.36
C LEU A 130 -9.78 2.69 -9.79
N LYS A 131 -10.47 3.66 -9.17
CA LYS A 131 -11.83 3.48 -8.67
C LYS A 131 -12.79 3.04 -9.77
N ARG A 132 -12.78 3.68 -10.95
CA ARG A 132 -13.63 3.31 -12.08
C ARG A 132 -13.28 1.92 -12.62
N THR A 133 -12.00 1.59 -12.73
CA THR A 133 -11.55 0.27 -13.17
C THR A 133 -12.03 -0.83 -12.22
N LEU A 134 -11.93 -0.62 -10.91
CA LEU A 134 -12.44 -1.55 -9.90
C LEU A 134 -13.96 -1.73 -10.01
N ALA A 135 -14.72 -0.64 -10.10
CA ALA A 135 -16.18 -0.67 -10.20
C ALA A 135 -16.69 -1.31 -11.50
N GLY A 136 -15.93 -1.22 -12.59
CA GLY A 136 -16.27 -1.79 -13.89
C GLY A 136 -15.99 -3.30 -14.04
N ARG A 137 -15.41 -3.95 -13.03
CA ARG A 137 -15.07 -5.39 -13.08
C ARG A 137 -16.25 -6.26 -12.68
N LYS A 138 -16.42 -7.37 -13.39
CA LYS A 138 -17.36 -8.45 -13.02
C LYS A 138 -16.66 -9.50 -12.16
N GLU A 139 -15.36 -9.65 -12.36
CA GLU A 139 -14.49 -10.56 -11.61
C GLU A 139 -14.25 -9.99 -10.21
N LYS A 140 -14.00 -10.89 -9.25
CA LYS A 140 -13.67 -10.50 -7.89
C LYS A 140 -12.26 -9.95 -7.83
N VAL A 141 -12.13 -8.74 -7.32
CA VAL A 141 -10.86 -8.07 -7.14
C VAL A 141 -10.63 -7.79 -5.65
N CYS A 142 -9.46 -8.17 -5.16
CA CYS A 142 -8.99 -7.80 -3.83
C CYS A 142 -7.89 -6.73 -3.96
N VAL A 143 -7.94 -5.69 -3.15
CA VAL A 143 -6.89 -4.66 -3.10
C VAL A 143 -6.06 -4.87 -1.84
N ILE A 144 -4.74 -4.93 -1.98
CA ILE A 144 -3.77 -5.11 -0.89
C ILE A 144 -2.88 -3.87 -0.84
N ALA A 145 -2.90 -3.14 0.27
CA ALA A 145 -1.88 -2.16 0.60
C ALA A 145 -0.73 -2.88 1.32
N SER A 146 0.37 -3.10 0.60
CA SER A 146 1.54 -3.82 1.09
C SER A 146 2.57 -2.84 1.64
N VAL A 147 2.44 -2.53 2.92
CA VAL A 147 3.15 -1.43 3.57
C VAL A 147 3.41 -1.71 5.05
N ASP A 148 4.37 -0.97 5.59
CA ASP A 148 4.54 -0.76 7.02
C ASP A 148 3.96 0.60 7.45
N LEU A 149 4.01 0.89 8.74
CA LEU A 149 3.57 2.17 9.30
C LEU A 149 4.81 3.03 9.67
N ALA A 150 5.02 3.27 10.95
CA ALA A 150 6.11 4.13 11.42
C ALA A 150 7.48 3.45 11.32
N HIS A 151 8.47 4.25 10.93
CA HIS A 151 9.89 3.91 10.91
C HIS A 151 10.64 4.92 11.77
N VAL A 152 11.07 4.54 12.98
CA VAL A 152 11.68 5.44 13.95
C VAL A 152 13.04 4.92 14.43
N GLY A 153 13.97 5.83 14.68
CA GLY A 153 15.32 5.53 15.16
C GLY A 153 16.43 6.00 14.23
N PRO A 154 17.69 5.82 14.61
CA PRO A 154 18.86 6.32 13.89
C PRO A 154 18.94 5.83 12.43
N GLN A 155 18.54 4.60 12.13
CA GLN A 155 18.48 4.09 10.75
C GLN A 155 17.54 4.88 9.84
N PHE A 156 16.60 5.61 10.44
CA PHE A 156 15.59 6.41 9.73
C PHE A 156 15.78 7.92 9.96
N GLY A 157 17.00 8.33 10.36
CA GLY A 157 17.39 9.74 10.48
C GLY A 157 17.14 10.38 11.85
N ALA A 158 16.62 9.64 12.83
CA ALA A 158 16.51 10.16 14.20
C ALA A 158 17.86 10.25 14.89
N PRO A 159 18.11 11.26 15.75
CA PRO A 159 19.42 11.44 16.42
C PRO A 159 19.66 10.43 17.54
N GLU A 160 18.61 9.87 18.12
CA GLU A 160 18.70 9.04 19.32
C GLU A 160 18.14 7.63 19.11
N PRO A 161 18.73 6.62 19.81
CA PRO A 161 18.17 5.27 19.84
C PRO A 161 16.74 5.25 20.36
N VAL A 162 15.98 4.25 19.90
CA VAL A 162 14.59 4.05 20.31
C VAL A 162 14.53 3.33 21.64
N ASP A 163 13.96 3.99 22.63
CA ASP A 163 13.68 3.44 23.96
C ASP A 163 12.19 3.00 24.08
N GLU A 164 11.84 2.44 25.23
CA GLU A 164 10.47 1.99 25.53
C GLU A 164 9.46 3.16 25.50
N ALA A 165 9.87 4.35 25.94
CA ALA A 165 9.00 5.54 25.93
C ALA A 165 8.69 5.98 24.49
N ARG A 166 9.70 5.97 23.59
CA ARG A 166 9.54 6.26 22.17
C ARG A 166 8.65 5.22 21.49
N ILE A 167 8.81 3.92 21.82
CA ILE A 167 7.92 2.86 21.32
C ILE A 167 6.47 3.08 21.77
N ALA A 168 6.27 3.42 23.03
CA ALA A 168 4.93 3.68 23.57
C ALA A 168 4.27 4.90 22.91
N ASP A 169 5.03 5.97 22.69
CA ASP A 169 4.54 7.16 21.97
C ASP A 169 4.20 6.85 20.52
N THR A 170 5.09 6.15 19.79
CA THR A 170 4.87 5.72 18.41
C THR A 170 3.60 4.89 18.30
N ARG A 171 3.42 3.90 19.18
CA ARG A 171 2.20 3.08 19.24
C ARG A 171 0.95 3.93 19.44
N ARG A 172 0.97 4.89 20.36
CA ARG A 172 -0.16 5.80 20.63
C ARG A 172 -0.52 6.64 19.41
N LYS A 173 0.49 7.16 18.71
CA LYS A 173 0.34 7.95 17.50
C LYS A 173 -0.19 7.08 16.34
N ASP A 174 0.33 5.87 16.17
CA ASP A 174 -0.17 4.93 15.16
C ASP A 174 -1.65 4.61 15.36
N HIS A 175 -2.08 4.35 16.60
CA HIS A 175 -3.51 4.07 16.85
C HIS A 175 -4.40 5.27 16.53
N LYS A 176 -3.95 6.50 16.75
CA LYS A 176 -4.69 7.71 16.34
C LYS A 176 -4.77 7.84 14.82
N MET A 177 -3.66 7.59 14.13
CA MET A 177 -3.59 7.56 12.68
C MET A 177 -4.49 6.46 12.11
N LEU A 178 -4.38 5.23 12.62
CA LEU A 178 -5.18 4.09 12.19
C LEU A 178 -6.67 4.29 12.48
N LYS A 179 -7.04 5.06 13.50
CA LYS A 179 -8.44 5.43 13.70
C LYS A 179 -9.03 6.14 12.48
N ARG A 180 -8.27 7.00 11.80
CA ARG A 180 -8.73 7.64 10.54
C ARG A 180 -8.98 6.61 9.44
N VAL A 181 -8.12 5.59 9.37
CA VAL A 181 -8.33 4.46 8.45
C VAL A 181 -9.60 3.69 8.78
N LEU A 182 -9.81 3.37 10.06
CA LEU A 182 -11.03 2.69 10.54
C LEU A 182 -12.30 3.52 10.30
N ASP A 183 -12.20 4.85 10.44
CA ASP A 183 -13.28 5.79 10.16
C ASP A 183 -13.50 6.01 8.65
N ARG A 184 -12.66 5.43 7.77
CA ARG A 184 -12.67 5.59 6.30
C ARG A 184 -12.51 7.05 5.89
N ASP A 185 -11.64 7.77 6.58
CA ASP A 185 -11.36 9.18 6.40
C ASP A 185 -9.96 9.37 5.77
N PRO A 186 -9.84 9.28 4.43
CA PRO A 186 -8.54 9.40 3.77
C PRO A 186 -7.89 10.76 3.98
N GLU A 187 -8.66 11.84 3.94
CA GLU A 187 -8.12 13.18 4.16
C GLU A 187 -7.68 13.37 5.62
N GLY A 188 -8.45 12.91 6.59
CA GLY A 188 -8.03 12.94 7.98
C GLY A 188 -6.84 12.03 8.28
N PHE A 189 -6.67 10.93 7.55
CA PHE A 189 -5.48 10.08 7.62
C PHE A 189 -4.24 10.84 7.12
N PHE A 190 -4.32 11.47 5.95
CA PHE A 190 -3.25 12.29 5.40
C PHE A 190 -2.92 13.47 6.31
N GLN A 191 -3.93 14.24 6.73
CA GLN A 191 -3.76 15.40 7.60
C GLN A 191 -3.09 15.05 8.92
N TYR A 192 -3.42 13.89 9.52
CA TYR A 192 -2.78 13.43 10.73
C TYR A 192 -1.27 13.24 10.57
N VAL A 193 -0.83 12.63 9.46
CA VAL A 193 0.60 12.46 9.16
C VAL A 193 1.26 13.81 8.86
N GLN A 194 0.54 14.67 8.14
CA GLN A 194 1.01 16.03 7.81
C GLN A 194 1.21 16.90 9.05
N GLU A 195 0.27 16.91 10.00
CA GLU A 195 0.36 17.65 11.26
C GLU A 195 1.57 17.25 12.11
N GLU A 196 2.00 15.99 11.99
CA GLU A 196 3.23 15.48 12.61
C GLU A 196 4.49 15.75 11.76
N GLY A 197 4.38 16.35 10.58
CA GLY A 197 5.49 16.53 9.64
C GLY A 197 6.10 15.24 9.14
N ASP A 198 5.36 14.13 9.24
CA ASP A 198 5.81 12.76 8.97
C ASP A 198 7.10 12.38 9.74
N GLU A 199 7.27 12.87 10.98
CA GLU A 199 8.43 12.58 11.83
C GLU A 199 8.67 11.06 12.07
N ARG A 200 7.66 10.26 11.82
CA ARG A 200 7.70 8.80 11.98
C ARG A 200 7.97 8.05 10.68
N ASN A 201 8.19 8.76 9.56
CA ASN A 201 8.45 8.18 8.24
C ASN A 201 7.45 7.06 7.89
N VAL A 202 6.16 7.40 7.79
CA VAL A 202 5.08 6.44 7.52
C VAL A 202 5.13 6.00 6.05
N CYS A 203 5.85 4.92 5.75
CA CYS A 203 6.02 4.46 4.37
C CYS A 203 4.71 4.05 3.71
N GLY A 204 3.72 3.66 4.50
CA GLY A 204 2.38 3.30 4.04
C GLY A 204 1.48 4.47 3.65
N LEU A 205 1.94 5.73 3.76
CA LEU A 205 1.09 6.90 3.53
C LEU A 205 0.39 6.85 2.17
N THR A 206 1.14 6.76 1.07
CA THR A 206 0.58 6.80 -0.29
C THR A 206 -0.32 5.60 -0.62
N PRO A 207 0.10 4.33 -0.39
CA PRO A 207 -0.75 3.19 -0.68
C PRO A 207 -2.05 3.16 0.12
N ILE A 208 -2.01 3.48 1.42
CA ILE A 208 -3.21 3.52 2.28
C ILE A 208 -4.15 4.63 1.83
N TYR A 209 -3.63 5.84 1.60
CA TYR A 209 -4.40 6.97 1.10
C TYR A 209 -5.09 6.66 -0.23
N THR A 210 -4.34 6.07 -1.17
CA THR A 210 -4.86 5.64 -2.47
C THR A 210 -5.96 4.60 -2.32
N MET A 211 -5.75 3.58 -1.49
CA MET A 211 -6.72 2.51 -1.25
C MET A 211 -8.01 3.08 -0.67
N LEU A 212 -7.93 3.95 0.34
CA LEU A 212 -9.09 4.55 0.99
C LEU A 212 -9.94 5.39 0.03
N HIS A 213 -9.31 6.08 -0.92
CA HIS A 213 -10.02 6.85 -1.94
C HIS A 213 -10.61 5.98 -3.06
N ALA A 214 -9.91 4.89 -3.42
CA ALA A 214 -10.31 4.03 -4.53
C ALA A 214 -11.44 3.06 -4.16
N LEU A 215 -11.54 2.66 -2.89
CA LEU A 215 -12.52 1.69 -2.43
C LEU A 215 -13.78 2.36 -1.87
N GLU A 216 -14.93 1.77 -2.19
CA GLU A 216 -16.22 2.06 -1.53
C GLU A 216 -16.44 1.00 -0.43
N SER A 217 -15.72 1.15 0.68
CA SER A 217 -15.84 0.22 1.80
C SER A 217 -17.00 0.58 2.72
N ARG A 218 -17.60 -0.45 3.35
CA ARG A 218 -18.65 -0.29 4.35
C ARG A 218 -18.09 -0.31 5.75
N GLU A 219 -17.04 -1.09 5.96
CA GLU A 219 -16.44 -1.32 7.27
C GLU A 219 -14.93 -1.56 7.11
N VAL A 220 -14.15 -1.11 8.09
CA VAL A 220 -12.73 -1.41 8.23
C VAL A 220 -12.48 -1.94 9.63
N GLU A 221 -11.84 -3.10 9.72
CA GLU A 221 -11.51 -3.76 10.98
C GLU A 221 -9.99 -3.92 11.13
N MET A 222 -9.47 -3.62 12.32
CA MET A 222 -8.07 -3.87 12.65
C MET A 222 -7.93 -5.24 13.32
N ILE A 223 -7.32 -6.18 12.61
CA ILE A 223 -7.12 -7.55 13.08
C ILE A 223 -5.93 -7.63 14.03
N LYS A 224 -4.83 -6.96 13.70
CA LYS A 224 -3.61 -7.01 14.50
C LYS A 224 -2.74 -5.79 14.27
N TYR A 225 -2.18 -5.28 15.35
CA TYR A 225 -1.09 -4.30 15.35
C TYR A 225 0.17 -4.96 15.91
N GLY A 226 1.34 -4.57 15.43
CA GLY A 226 2.63 -5.07 15.90
C GLY A 226 3.72 -4.04 15.83
N VAL A 227 4.79 -4.31 16.58
CA VAL A 227 6.03 -3.54 16.60
C VAL A 227 7.19 -4.53 16.44
N ALA A 228 8.16 -4.20 15.59
CA ALA A 228 9.48 -4.83 15.56
C ALA A 228 10.45 -3.89 16.29
N PRO A 229 10.67 -4.09 17.58
CA PRO A 229 11.49 -3.18 18.37
C PRO A 229 12.97 -3.40 18.08
N ASP A 230 13.65 -2.33 17.72
CA ASP A 230 15.11 -2.27 17.58
C ASP A 230 15.55 -0.86 17.98
N PRO A 231 16.55 -0.72 18.89
CA PRO A 231 17.05 0.59 19.28
C PRO A 231 17.56 1.44 18.12
N GLN A 232 18.06 0.81 17.05
CA GLN A 232 18.55 1.51 15.86
C GLN A 232 17.47 1.80 14.84
N GLY A 233 16.42 0.96 14.78
CA GLY A 233 15.39 1.11 13.76
C GLY A 233 14.12 0.33 14.04
N THR A 234 13.24 0.88 14.91
CA THR A 234 11.94 0.28 15.21
C THR A 234 10.95 0.52 14.08
N VAL A 235 10.27 -0.53 13.65
CA VAL A 235 9.21 -0.49 12.63
C VAL A 235 7.89 -0.96 13.23
N THR A 236 6.80 -0.30 12.85
CA THR A 236 5.45 -0.69 13.24
C THR A 236 4.62 -1.10 12.03
N PHE A 237 3.64 -1.96 12.24
CA PHE A 237 2.79 -2.48 11.18
C PHE A 237 1.44 -2.95 11.72
N ALA A 238 0.44 -2.98 10.85
CA ALA A 238 -0.89 -3.46 11.19
C ALA A 238 -1.48 -4.34 10.08
N SER A 239 -2.39 -5.23 10.46
CA SER A 239 -3.23 -5.97 9.53
C SER A 239 -4.67 -5.49 9.70
N LEU A 240 -5.24 -4.96 8.63
CA LEU A 240 -6.62 -4.48 8.57
C LEU A 240 -7.37 -5.22 7.46
N LEU A 241 -8.67 -5.37 7.66
CA LEU A 241 -9.60 -5.83 6.62
C LEU A 241 -10.53 -4.68 6.24
N VAL A 242 -10.75 -4.56 4.94
CA VAL A 242 -11.65 -3.57 4.35
C VAL A 242 -12.76 -4.32 3.62
N HIS A 243 -14.02 -4.13 4.04
CA HIS A 243 -15.22 -4.81 3.56
C HIS A 243 -16.11 -3.92 2.70
#